data_0606fbc4c92de4c3476fc748b5758763
#
_entry.id   0606fbc4c92de4c3476fc748b5758763
#
_cell.length_a   1.000
_cell.length_b   1.000
_cell.length_c   1.000
_cell.angle_alpha   90.00
_cell.angle_beta   90.00
_cell.angle_gamma   90.00
#
_symmetry.space_group_name_H-M   'P 1'
#
loop_
_entity.id
_entity.type
_entity.pdbx_description
1 polymer ?
#
loop_
_entity_poly.entity_id
_entity_poly.type
_entity_poly.pdbx_seq_one_letter_code
_entity_poly.pdbx_strand_id
1 'polypeptide(L)'
;MKIRSQIGMVLNLDKCIGCHTCSITCKNVWTSREGMEYAWFNNVESKPDIGYPKEWENQDKWKGGWVRNANGSINPRIGGKFRVLANIFANPDLPSLDDYYEPFDFDYQHLHTAPLGEHQPTARPRSLVSGKRMQKIEWGPNWEEILGTEFAKRRKDKNFDQIQADIYGEYENTFMMYLPRLCEHCLNPACAASCPSGAIYKREEDGIVLIDQEKCRGWRMCISGCPYKKIYFNWKSGKSEKCIFCYPRIEAGMPTVCAETCVGRIRYLGVLLYDADRISEVASTANEQDLYEKQLEIFLDPNDPAVIRQALADGVPQSVIDSAQRSPVYKMAVDWKLALPLHPEYRTLPMVWYVPPLSPIQNAAAAGTVGMNGVIPDVDSLRIPLRYLANLLTAGDEKPVKRALKRLLAMRAYKRSQQVDGVQDLQVLEDVGLSVEQVEEMYRYLAIANYEDRFVVPSAHREDAMSDAFAERSGCGFSFGSGCSGSSDTNMFGAKKANRRDVLKTVQIWED
;
A
#
# COMPACT_ATOMS: atom_id res chain seq x y z
N MET A 1 -1.88 23.35 -17.04
CA MET A 1 -1.68 22.71 -15.73
C MET A 1 -3.04 22.60 -15.06
N LYS A 2 -3.50 21.41 -14.81
CA LYS A 2 -4.76 21.14 -14.10
C LYS A 2 -4.43 20.48 -12.76
N ILE A 3 -4.63 21.21 -11.68
CA ILE A 3 -4.29 20.74 -10.34
C ILE A 3 -5.41 19.88 -9.77
N ARG A 4 -5.04 18.74 -9.23
CA ARG A 4 -5.92 17.81 -8.51
C ARG A 4 -5.27 17.41 -7.18
N SER A 5 -6.09 16.93 -6.27
CA SER A 5 -5.62 16.37 -5.00
C SER A 5 -5.71 14.86 -5.01
N GLN A 6 -4.82 14.21 -4.29
CA GLN A 6 -4.89 12.80 -4.02
C GLN A 6 -4.43 12.47 -2.61
N ILE A 7 -5.18 11.62 -1.95
CA ILE A 7 -4.73 11.03 -0.69
C ILE A 7 -3.74 9.89 -0.99
N GLY A 8 -2.64 9.88 -0.26
CA GLY A 8 -1.59 8.87 -0.37
C GLY A 8 -1.25 8.24 0.97
N MET A 9 -0.42 7.22 0.92
CA MET A 9 0.08 6.55 2.12
C MET A 9 1.59 6.33 2.02
N VAL A 10 2.30 6.53 3.14
CA VAL A 10 3.69 6.07 3.29
C VAL A 10 3.73 4.92 4.29
N LEU A 11 4.57 3.94 4.01
CA LEU A 11 4.82 2.76 4.84
C LEU A 11 6.30 2.72 5.20
N ASN A 12 6.61 2.87 6.47
CA ASN A 12 8.00 2.78 6.94
C ASN A 12 8.37 1.32 7.19
N LEU A 13 9.05 0.69 6.22
CA LEU A 13 9.44 -0.72 6.29
C LEU A 13 10.50 -0.98 7.37
N ASP A 14 11.30 0.02 7.71
CA ASP A 14 12.34 -0.09 8.72
C ASP A 14 11.80 -0.43 10.13
N LYS A 15 10.54 -0.09 10.40
CA LYS A 15 9.86 -0.36 11.67
C LYS A 15 8.82 -1.49 11.58
N CYS A 16 8.62 -2.09 10.40
CA CYS A 16 7.65 -3.15 10.26
C CYS A 16 8.16 -4.44 10.89
N ILE A 17 7.42 -4.99 11.85
CA ILE A 17 7.75 -6.22 12.57
C ILE A 17 6.97 -7.44 12.08
N GLY A 18 6.21 -7.32 11.00
CA GLY A 18 5.42 -8.43 10.45
C GLY A 18 4.31 -8.95 11.36
N CYS A 19 3.77 -8.16 12.28
CA CYS A 19 2.76 -8.61 13.26
C CYS A 19 1.37 -8.92 12.67
N HIS A 20 1.13 -8.66 11.39
CA HIS A 20 -0.11 -8.88 10.64
C HIS A 20 -1.39 -8.23 11.21
N THR A 21 -1.34 -7.46 12.30
CA THR A 21 -2.51 -6.79 12.87
C THR A 21 -3.28 -5.99 11.83
N CYS A 22 -2.56 -5.24 10.98
CA CYS A 22 -3.17 -4.46 9.89
C CYS A 22 -3.86 -5.34 8.83
N SER A 23 -3.37 -6.56 8.59
CA SER A 23 -3.96 -7.51 7.64
C SER A 23 -5.22 -8.13 8.20
N ILE A 24 -5.17 -8.62 9.44
CA ILE A 24 -6.31 -9.27 10.12
C ILE A 24 -7.44 -8.28 10.33
N THR A 25 -7.17 -7.07 10.82
CA THR A 25 -8.21 -6.06 11.02
C THR A 25 -8.86 -5.65 9.69
N CYS A 26 -8.06 -5.44 8.64
CA CYS A 26 -8.58 -5.17 7.31
C CYS A 26 -9.42 -6.34 6.78
N LYS A 27 -8.98 -7.59 7.01
CA LYS A 27 -9.70 -8.81 6.65
C LYS A 27 -11.07 -8.83 7.32
N ASN A 28 -11.11 -8.65 8.64
CA ASN A 28 -12.35 -8.72 9.42
C ASN A 28 -13.36 -7.64 9.00
N VAL A 29 -12.88 -6.44 8.70
CA VAL A 29 -13.77 -5.33 8.31
C VAL A 29 -14.29 -5.47 6.88
N TRP A 30 -13.46 -5.97 5.93
CA TRP A 30 -13.79 -5.84 4.51
C TRP A 30 -13.96 -7.16 3.76
N THR A 31 -13.28 -8.25 4.15
CA THR A 31 -13.23 -9.46 3.33
C THR A 31 -13.56 -10.76 4.07
N SER A 32 -13.88 -10.72 5.37
CA SER A 32 -14.37 -11.89 6.12
C SER A 32 -15.85 -12.13 5.83
N ARG A 33 -16.15 -12.52 4.59
CA ARG A 33 -17.52 -12.77 4.14
C ARG A 33 -17.52 -13.75 2.96
N GLU A 34 -18.67 -14.37 2.75
CA GLU A 34 -18.86 -15.39 1.73
C GLU A 34 -18.48 -14.90 0.33
N GLY A 35 -17.68 -15.68 -0.39
CA GLY A 35 -17.16 -15.38 -1.72
C GLY A 35 -15.87 -14.57 -1.73
N MET A 36 -15.41 -14.07 -0.56
CA MET A 36 -14.19 -13.27 -0.40
C MET A 36 -13.20 -13.87 0.59
N GLU A 37 -13.38 -15.11 1.01
CA GLU A 37 -12.58 -15.76 2.05
C GLU A 37 -11.09 -15.81 1.71
N TYR A 38 -10.76 -15.98 0.43
CA TYR A 38 -9.39 -16.00 -0.07
C TYR A 38 -8.77 -14.60 -0.22
N ALA A 39 -9.59 -13.53 -0.20
CA ALA A 39 -9.14 -12.18 -0.53
C ALA A 39 -8.51 -11.46 0.66
N TRP A 40 -7.39 -10.79 0.42
CA TRP A 40 -6.69 -9.95 1.38
C TRP A 40 -6.43 -8.56 0.78
N PHE A 41 -7.27 -7.59 1.08
CA PHE A 41 -7.09 -6.21 0.60
C PHE A 41 -5.78 -5.60 1.08
N ASN A 42 -5.42 -5.88 2.32
CA ASN A 42 -4.10 -5.60 2.86
C ASN A 42 -3.48 -6.92 3.36
N ASN A 43 -2.25 -7.19 2.96
CA ASN A 43 -1.46 -8.30 3.46
C ASN A 43 -0.03 -7.84 3.75
N VAL A 44 0.69 -8.58 4.56
CA VAL A 44 2.12 -8.38 4.80
C VAL A 44 2.86 -9.59 4.27
N GLU A 45 3.80 -9.37 3.39
CA GLU A 45 4.64 -10.40 2.80
C GLU A 45 6.02 -10.35 3.43
N SER A 46 6.63 -11.50 3.68
CA SER A 46 8.07 -11.58 3.89
C SER A 46 8.75 -11.39 2.55
N LYS A 47 9.88 -10.68 2.54
CA LYS A 47 10.73 -10.50 1.36
C LYS A 47 12.18 -10.78 1.74
N PRO A 48 12.92 -11.55 0.94
CA PRO A 48 12.56 -12.16 -0.37
C PRO A 48 11.56 -13.31 -0.29
N ASP A 49 10.59 -13.38 -1.21
CA ASP A 49 9.66 -14.50 -1.41
C ASP A 49 8.80 -14.28 -2.66
N ILE A 50 7.99 -15.30 -3.02
CA ILE A 50 7.12 -15.31 -4.22
C ILE A 50 5.85 -14.47 -4.08
N GLY A 51 5.45 -14.06 -2.88
CA GLY A 51 4.33 -13.16 -2.63
C GLY A 51 2.93 -13.78 -2.72
N TYR A 52 1.88 -12.91 -2.64
CA TYR A 52 0.47 -13.28 -2.69
C TYR A 52 -0.33 -12.37 -3.65
N PRO A 53 -0.92 -12.89 -4.73
CA PRO A 53 -0.81 -14.27 -5.21
C PRO A 53 0.62 -14.65 -5.59
N LYS A 54 0.89 -15.95 -5.66
CA LYS A 54 2.23 -16.49 -5.94
C LYS A 54 2.80 -15.86 -7.23
N GLU A 55 4.04 -15.39 -7.14
CA GLU A 55 4.79 -14.76 -8.24
C GLU A 55 4.09 -13.51 -8.85
N TRP A 56 3.37 -12.74 -8.05
CA TRP A 56 2.62 -11.57 -8.54
C TRP A 56 3.48 -10.54 -9.28
N GLU A 57 4.77 -10.46 -8.99
CA GLU A 57 5.73 -9.56 -9.63
C GLU A 57 6.10 -10.00 -11.05
N ASN A 58 5.83 -11.26 -11.42
CA ASN A 58 6.13 -11.79 -12.74
C ASN A 58 5.09 -11.32 -13.77
N GLN A 59 5.34 -10.16 -14.40
CA GLN A 59 4.42 -9.61 -15.40
C GLN A 59 4.51 -10.30 -16.76
N ASP A 60 5.49 -11.19 -16.99
CA ASP A 60 5.50 -12.06 -18.17
C ASP A 60 4.42 -13.13 -18.06
N LYS A 61 4.14 -13.61 -16.84
CA LYS A 61 3.01 -14.47 -16.50
C LYS A 61 1.70 -13.69 -16.44
N TRP A 62 1.65 -12.58 -15.70
CA TRP A 62 0.40 -11.95 -15.28
C TRP A 62 -0.10 -10.80 -16.16
N LYS A 63 0.72 -10.29 -17.09
CA LYS A 63 0.35 -9.24 -18.06
C LYS A 63 -0.28 -7.98 -17.47
N GLY A 64 0.09 -7.59 -16.25
CA GLY A 64 -0.41 -6.37 -15.60
C GLY A 64 0.41 -5.11 -15.94
N GLY A 65 -0.17 -3.93 -15.65
CA GLY A 65 0.50 -2.65 -15.88
C GLY A 65 0.45 -2.16 -17.33
N TRP A 66 1.39 -1.27 -17.66
CA TRP A 66 1.48 -0.64 -18.96
C TRP A 66 2.76 -1.03 -19.69
N VAL A 67 2.72 -0.99 -21.00
CA VAL A 67 3.87 -1.18 -21.89
C VAL A 67 4.04 0.06 -22.75
N ARG A 68 5.28 0.54 -22.88
CA ARG A 68 5.64 1.62 -23.79
C ARG A 68 5.97 1.03 -25.17
N ASN A 69 5.29 1.52 -26.17
CA ASN A 69 5.53 1.16 -27.58
C ASN A 69 6.73 1.91 -28.16
N ALA A 70 7.22 1.45 -29.30
CA ALA A 70 8.32 2.10 -30.01
C ALA A 70 8.02 3.57 -30.41
N ASN A 71 6.74 3.90 -30.66
CA ASN A 71 6.30 5.27 -30.98
C ASN A 71 6.12 6.18 -29.75
N GLY A 72 6.49 5.71 -28.55
CA GLY A 72 6.36 6.47 -27.29
C GLY A 72 5.02 6.39 -26.60
N SER A 73 3.97 5.85 -27.23
CA SER A 73 2.67 5.67 -26.59
C SER A 73 2.69 4.52 -25.56
N ILE A 74 1.80 4.58 -24.58
CA ILE A 74 1.62 3.49 -23.60
C ILE A 74 0.31 2.77 -23.84
N ASN A 75 0.34 1.44 -23.73
CA ASN A 75 -0.84 0.58 -23.79
C ASN A 75 -0.89 -0.34 -22.58
N PRO A 76 -2.09 -0.74 -22.10
CA PRO A 76 -2.20 -1.79 -21.10
C PRO A 76 -1.52 -3.08 -21.60
N ARG A 77 -0.69 -3.70 -20.75
CA ARG A 77 0.03 -4.95 -21.10
C ARG A 77 -0.91 -6.12 -21.42
N ILE A 78 -2.12 -6.11 -20.89
CA ILE A 78 -3.17 -7.07 -21.20
C ILE A 78 -3.53 -7.13 -22.68
N GLY A 79 -3.20 -6.11 -23.46
CA GLY A 79 -3.37 -6.05 -24.91
C GLY A 79 -4.38 -5.01 -25.39
N GLY A 80 -4.49 -4.85 -26.71
CA GLY A 80 -5.41 -3.93 -27.35
C GLY A 80 -6.88 -4.38 -27.29
N LYS A 81 -7.78 -3.53 -27.79
CA LYS A 81 -9.24 -3.70 -27.70
C LYS A 81 -9.74 -5.08 -28.17
N PHE A 82 -9.18 -5.63 -29.24
CA PHE A 82 -9.56 -6.96 -29.75
C PHE A 82 -9.19 -8.10 -28.78
N ARG A 83 -8.00 -8.03 -28.17
CA ARG A 83 -7.59 -9.02 -27.18
C ARG A 83 -8.45 -8.93 -25.91
N VAL A 84 -8.76 -7.71 -25.48
CA VAL A 84 -9.67 -7.49 -24.34
C VAL A 84 -11.05 -8.07 -24.62
N LEU A 85 -11.60 -7.91 -25.84
CA LEU A 85 -12.88 -8.52 -26.23
C LEU A 85 -12.80 -10.06 -26.24
N ALA A 86 -11.73 -10.64 -26.78
CA ALA A 86 -11.54 -12.10 -26.75
C ALA A 86 -11.41 -12.62 -25.31
N ASN A 87 -10.70 -11.92 -24.46
CA ASN A 87 -10.50 -12.28 -23.06
C ASN A 87 -11.77 -12.17 -22.20
N ILE A 88 -12.85 -11.53 -22.66
CA ILE A 88 -14.16 -11.57 -21.98
C ILE A 88 -14.66 -13.02 -21.89
N PHE A 89 -14.40 -13.82 -22.92
CA PHE A 89 -14.85 -15.21 -22.99
C PHE A 89 -13.84 -16.18 -22.37
N ALA A 90 -12.54 -15.89 -22.49
CA ALA A 90 -11.48 -16.75 -21.95
C ALA A 90 -10.26 -15.89 -21.60
N ASN A 91 -10.08 -15.56 -20.31
CA ASN A 91 -8.94 -14.78 -19.83
C ASN A 91 -7.88 -15.71 -19.22
N PRO A 92 -6.77 -15.98 -19.93
CA PRO A 92 -5.72 -16.88 -19.46
C PRO A 92 -4.81 -16.25 -18.40
N ASP A 93 -4.84 -14.92 -18.24
CA ASP A 93 -3.93 -14.17 -17.39
C ASP A 93 -4.53 -13.91 -15.97
N LEU A 94 -5.51 -14.73 -15.56
CA LEU A 94 -6.15 -14.67 -14.24
C LEU A 94 -5.46 -15.59 -13.25
N PRO A 95 -5.20 -15.13 -12.00
CA PRO A 95 -4.81 -16.02 -10.92
C PRO A 95 -5.89 -17.06 -10.65
N SER A 96 -5.46 -18.31 -10.50
CA SER A 96 -6.30 -19.44 -10.06
C SER A 96 -6.27 -19.57 -8.53
N LEU A 97 -7.04 -20.51 -8.00
CA LEU A 97 -7.00 -20.81 -6.57
C LEU A 97 -5.62 -21.31 -6.12
N ASP A 98 -4.89 -22.01 -7.00
CA ASP A 98 -3.56 -22.52 -6.71
C ASP A 98 -2.49 -21.39 -6.58
N ASP A 99 -2.74 -20.22 -7.19
CA ASP A 99 -1.90 -19.04 -7.04
C ASP A 99 -2.18 -18.29 -5.73
N TYR A 100 -3.34 -18.54 -5.12
CA TYR A 100 -3.71 -18.11 -3.78
C TYR A 100 -3.56 -19.28 -2.80
N TYR A 101 -3.51 -18.98 -1.50
CA TYR A 101 -3.58 -20.01 -0.47
C TYR A 101 -5.04 -20.42 -0.25
N GLU A 102 -5.29 -21.72 -0.08
CA GLU A 102 -6.63 -22.22 0.16
C GLU A 102 -7.17 -21.68 1.50
N PRO A 103 -8.29 -20.94 1.48
CA PRO A 103 -8.86 -20.40 2.71
C PRO A 103 -9.45 -21.52 3.56
N PHE A 104 -9.22 -21.42 4.87
CA PHE A 104 -9.70 -22.40 5.83
C PHE A 104 -10.21 -21.75 7.10
N ASP A 105 -10.99 -22.49 7.85
CA ASP A 105 -11.39 -22.19 9.21
C ASP A 105 -11.20 -23.44 10.10
N PHE A 106 -11.15 -23.25 11.40
CA PHE A 106 -11.08 -24.36 12.33
C PHE A 106 -12.47 -24.87 12.67
N ASP A 107 -12.61 -26.18 12.73
CA ASP A 107 -13.86 -26.86 13.11
C ASP A 107 -14.09 -26.79 14.63
N TYR A 108 -14.34 -25.56 15.13
CA TYR A 108 -14.55 -25.33 16.56
C TYR A 108 -15.80 -26.02 17.10
N GLN A 109 -16.80 -26.25 16.26
CA GLN A 109 -18.02 -26.95 16.65
C GLN A 109 -17.72 -28.38 17.14
N HIS A 110 -16.67 -28.99 16.61
CA HIS A 110 -16.23 -30.31 17.06
C HIS A 110 -15.85 -30.34 18.55
N LEU A 111 -15.35 -29.24 19.10
CA LEU A 111 -15.00 -29.13 20.52
C LEU A 111 -16.24 -29.26 21.44
N HIS A 112 -17.39 -28.81 20.94
CA HIS A 112 -18.64 -28.86 21.70
C HIS A 112 -19.45 -30.15 21.49
N THR A 113 -19.31 -30.78 20.33
CA THR A 113 -20.11 -31.94 19.92
C THR A 113 -19.36 -33.25 20.01
N ALA A 114 -18.06 -33.24 20.32
CA ALA A 114 -17.27 -34.45 20.47
C ALA A 114 -17.79 -35.30 21.66
N PRO A 115 -17.92 -36.62 21.48
CA PRO A 115 -18.30 -37.51 22.57
C PRO A 115 -17.24 -37.52 23.66
N LEU A 116 -17.66 -37.80 24.89
CA LEU A 116 -16.73 -38.02 25.99
C LEU A 116 -15.81 -39.19 25.67
N GLY A 117 -14.51 -39.00 25.87
CA GLY A 117 -13.48 -39.98 25.59
C GLY A 117 -12.18 -39.70 26.37
N GLU A 118 -11.22 -40.61 26.27
CA GLU A 118 -9.92 -40.50 26.95
C GLU A 118 -9.06 -39.37 26.37
N HIS A 119 -9.32 -38.96 25.12
CA HIS A 119 -8.56 -37.93 24.42
C HIS A 119 -9.36 -36.64 24.34
N GLN A 120 -8.64 -35.51 24.53
CA GLN A 120 -9.24 -34.18 24.37
C GLN A 120 -9.57 -33.92 22.88
N PRO A 121 -10.78 -33.40 22.60
CA PRO A 121 -11.10 -32.99 21.22
C PRO A 121 -10.23 -31.84 20.78
N THR A 122 -9.86 -31.83 19.51
CA THR A 122 -9.09 -30.75 18.89
C THR A 122 -9.83 -30.18 17.70
N ALA A 123 -9.85 -28.85 17.57
CA ALA A 123 -10.32 -28.21 16.35
C ALA A 123 -9.35 -28.54 15.19
N ARG A 124 -9.91 -28.97 14.06
CA ARG A 124 -9.14 -29.29 12.86
C ARG A 124 -9.43 -28.29 11.75
N PRO A 125 -8.43 -27.94 10.91
CA PRO A 125 -8.65 -27.04 9.79
C PRO A 125 -9.55 -27.70 8.75
N ARG A 126 -10.49 -26.91 8.26
CA ARG A 126 -11.44 -27.30 7.20
C ARG A 126 -11.37 -26.26 6.08
N SER A 127 -11.21 -26.72 4.88
CA SER A 127 -11.23 -25.86 3.68
C SER A 127 -12.58 -25.17 3.54
N LEU A 128 -12.58 -23.85 3.35
CA LEU A 128 -13.79 -23.08 3.03
C LEU A 128 -14.25 -23.28 1.58
N VAL A 129 -13.40 -23.85 0.73
CA VAL A 129 -13.71 -24.14 -0.68
C VAL A 129 -14.36 -25.50 -0.83
N SER A 130 -13.72 -26.55 -0.29
CA SER A 130 -14.17 -27.94 -0.46
C SER A 130 -15.03 -28.46 0.70
N GLY A 131 -15.06 -27.77 1.83
CA GLY A 131 -15.70 -28.22 3.06
C GLY A 131 -15.02 -29.42 3.74
N LYS A 132 -13.91 -29.93 3.19
CA LYS A 132 -13.19 -31.11 3.70
C LYS A 132 -12.13 -30.71 4.72
N ARG A 133 -11.77 -31.65 5.59
CA ARG A 133 -10.63 -31.49 6.50
C ARG A 133 -9.33 -31.42 5.71
N MET A 134 -8.49 -30.47 6.08
CA MET A 134 -7.17 -30.27 5.46
C MET A 134 -6.12 -31.12 6.19
N GLN A 135 -5.27 -31.80 5.42
CA GLN A 135 -4.15 -32.58 5.93
C GLN A 135 -2.93 -31.67 6.20
N LYS A 136 -2.77 -30.66 5.37
CA LYS A 136 -1.72 -29.65 5.46
C LYS A 136 -2.36 -28.28 5.41
N ILE A 137 -1.95 -27.37 6.27
CA ILE A 137 -2.31 -25.96 6.23
C ILE A 137 -1.19 -25.22 5.54
N GLU A 138 -1.51 -24.44 4.52
CA GLU A 138 -0.66 -23.40 4.01
C GLU A 138 -1.25 -22.06 4.45
N TRP A 139 -0.54 -21.36 5.31
CA TRP A 139 -0.99 -20.07 5.81
C TRP A 139 -0.85 -19.00 4.72
N GLY A 140 -1.91 -18.43 4.30
CA GLY A 140 -1.86 -17.25 3.45
C GLY A 140 -1.90 -15.99 4.31
N PRO A 141 -1.43 -14.88 3.77
CA PRO A 141 -0.49 -14.71 2.67
C PRO A 141 0.97 -14.66 3.17
N ASN A 142 1.74 -15.69 2.95
CA ASN A 142 3.16 -15.85 3.29
C ASN A 142 3.49 -15.83 4.80
N TRP A 143 2.60 -16.28 5.67
CA TRP A 143 2.83 -16.22 7.11
C TRP A 143 3.76 -17.30 7.63
N GLU A 144 3.82 -18.43 6.95
CA GLU A 144 4.72 -19.54 7.30
C GLU A 144 6.16 -19.24 6.93
N GLU A 145 6.32 -18.56 5.80
CA GLU A 145 7.61 -18.15 5.27
C GLU A 145 8.30 -17.09 6.14
N ILE A 146 7.55 -16.42 7.02
CA ILE A 146 8.09 -15.46 8.00
C ILE A 146 9.14 -16.10 8.93
N LEU A 147 9.02 -17.39 9.20
CA LEU A 147 9.86 -18.11 10.15
C LEU A 147 11.05 -18.84 9.54
N GLY A 148 11.45 -18.49 8.34
CA GLY A 148 12.66 -19.01 7.74
C GLY A 148 12.44 -20.18 6.80
N THR A 149 11.41 -20.13 6.00
CA THR A 149 11.05 -21.21 5.07
C THR A 149 11.85 -21.25 3.80
N GLU A 150 11.66 -22.31 3.18
CA GLU A 150 12.11 -22.87 1.91
C GLU A 150 12.97 -21.94 1.04
N PHE A 151 14.28 -22.14 1.11
CA PHE A 151 15.28 -21.57 0.19
C PHE A 151 14.80 -21.54 -1.28
N ALA A 152 14.12 -22.62 -1.73
CA ALA A 152 13.61 -22.74 -3.09
C ALA A 152 12.57 -21.68 -3.46
N LYS A 153 11.78 -21.19 -2.52
CA LYS A 153 10.80 -20.11 -2.74
C LYS A 153 11.49 -18.74 -2.75
N ARG A 154 12.37 -18.49 -1.78
CA ARG A 154 13.12 -17.23 -1.68
C ARG A 154 13.98 -16.96 -2.90
N ARG A 155 14.64 -18.01 -3.41
CA ARG A 155 15.46 -17.94 -4.63
C ARG A 155 14.66 -17.53 -5.87
N LYS A 156 13.36 -17.78 -5.90
CA LYS A 156 12.46 -17.41 -7.01
C LYS A 156 11.97 -15.95 -6.96
N ASP A 157 12.34 -15.19 -5.93
CA ASP A 157 11.99 -13.78 -5.88
C ASP A 157 12.59 -13.05 -7.09
N LYS A 158 11.73 -12.40 -7.88
CA LYS A 158 12.10 -11.76 -9.15
C LYS A 158 13.08 -10.59 -8.98
N ASN A 159 13.16 -10.01 -7.80
CA ASN A 159 14.01 -8.85 -7.54
C ASN A 159 15.48 -9.23 -7.33
N PHE A 160 15.78 -10.52 -7.13
CA PHE A 160 17.16 -10.99 -7.09
C PHE A 160 17.77 -11.11 -8.47
N ASP A 161 18.99 -10.60 -8.63
CA ASP A 161 19.90 -11.06 -9.68
C ASP A 161 20.41 -12.45 -9.31
N GLN A 162 20.81 -13.25 -10.31
CA GLN A 162 21.15 -14.66 -10.12
C GLN A 162 22.22 -14.89 -9.05
N ILE A 163 23.27 -14.03 -8.99
CA ILE A 163 24.32 -14.08 -7.98
C ILE A 163 23.77 -13.75 -6.58
N GLN A 164 22.87 -12.77 -6.47
CA GLN A 164 22.27 -12.40 -5.20
C GLN A 164 21.32 -13.49 -4.69
N ALA A 165 20.61 -14.18 -5.58
CA ALA A 165 19.76 -15.30 -5.22
C ALA A 165 20.55 -16.44 -4.55
N ASP A 166 21.76 -16.68 -5.01
CA ASP A 166 22.66 -17.70 -4.43
C ASP A 166 23.19 -17.28 -3.06
N ILE A 167 23.58 -16.01 -2.90
CA ILE A 167 24.15 -15.51 -1.63
C ILE A 167 23.08 -15.29 -0.56
N TYR A 168 22.03 -14.53 -0.88
CA TYR A 168 21.01 -14.12 0.10
C TYR A 168 19.90 -15.16 0.29
N GLY A 169 19.70 -16.03 -0.69
CA GLY A 169 18.77 -17.15 -0.57
C GLY A 169 19.26 -18.24 0.39
N GLU A 170 20.57 -18.46 0.46
CA GLU A 170 21.19 -19.53 1.26
C GLU A 170 21.32 -19.17 2.75
N TYR A 171 21.47 -17.87 3.06
CA TYR A 171 21.65 -17.39 4.43
C TYR A 171 20.40 -16.67 4.95
N GLU A 172 19.55 -17.38 5.66
CA GLU A 172 18.28 -16.87 6.23
C GLU A 172 18.45 -15.60 7.07
N ASN A 173 19.57 -15.45 7.75
CA ASN A 173 19.85 -14.32 8.63
C ASN A 173 20.53 -13.14 7.93
N THR A 174 20.69 -13.16 6.60
CA THR A 174 21.46 -12.12 5.91
C THR A 174 20.61 -10.92 5.56
N PHE A 175 19.42 -11.14 5.04
CA PHE A 175 18.46 -10.08 4.70
C PHE A 175 17.03 -10.62 4.67
N MET A 176 16.19 -9.99 5.46
CA MET A 176 14.74 -10.21 5.42
C MET A 176 14.04 -8.89 5.77
N MET A 177 12.94 -8.61 5.10
CA MET A 177 12.07 -7.49 5.43
C MET A 177 10.60 -7.89 5.32
N TYR A 178 9.73 -7.10 5.91
CA TYR A 178 8.29 -7.23 5.74
C TYR A 178 7.77 -6.16 4.79
N LEU A 179 6.98 -6.58 3.81
CA LEU A 179 6.37 -5.71 2.81
C LEU A 179 4.84 -5.72 2.96
N PRO A 180 4.26 -4.75 3.68
CA PRO A 180 2.82 -4.60 3.71
C PRO A 180 2.32 -4.11 2.35
N ARG A 181 1.38 -4.83 1.75
CA ARG A 181 0.83 -4.53 0.42
C ARG A 181 -0.67 -4.30 0.46
N LEU A 182 -1.11 -3.27 -0.22
CA LEU A 182 -2.52 -2.96 -0.44
C LEU A 182 -2.70 -2.46 -1.87
N CYS A 183 -3.90 -1.99 -2.25
CA CYS A 183 -4.08 -1.32 -3.54
C CYS A 183 -3.29 -0.01 -3.55
N GLU A 184 -2.54 0.24 -4.59
CA GLU A 184 -1.67 1.41 -4.74
C GLU A 184 -2.43 2.70 -5.10
N HIS A 185 -3.74 2.63 -5.38
CA HIS A 185 -4.57 3.76 -5.80
C HIS A 185 -3.91 4.70 -6.82
N CYS A 186 -3.33 4.11 -7.84
CA CYS A 186 -2.44 4.70 -8.83
C CYS A 186 -2.97 5.99 -9.47
N LEU A 187 -2.06 6.91 -9.85
CA LEU A 187 -2.41 8.07 -10.68
C LEU A 187 -2.79 7.64 -12.11
N ASN A 188 -2.12 6.61 -12.64
CA ASN A 188 -2.37 6.02 -13.95
C ASN A 188 -2.83 4.55 -13.82
N PRO A 189 -4.09 4.29 -13.39
CA PRO A 189 -4.53 2.96 -13.02
C PRO A 189 -4.76 2.05 -14.24
N ALA A 190 -3.85 1.09 -14.49
CA ALA A 190 -3.99 0.10 -15.56
C ALA A 190 -5.27 -0.75 -15.41
N CYS A 191 -5.75 -0.97 -14.19
CA CYS A 191 -7.00 -1.67 -13.93
C CYS A 191 -8.23 -0.93 -14.47
N ALA A 192 -8.26 0.40 -14.39
CA ALA A 192 -9.34 1.22 -14.96
C ALA A 192 -9.30 1.16 -16.48
N ALA A 193 -8.11 1.31 -17.07
CA ALA A 193 -7.93 1.22 -18.52
C ALA A 193 -8.27 -0.17 -19.09
N SER A 194 -8.14 -1.21 -18.28
CA SER A 194 -8.46 -2.59 -18.66
C SER A 194 -9.94 -2.96 -18.48
N CYS A 195 -10.77 -2.08 -17.92
CA CYS A 195 -12.18 -2.37 -17.65
C CYS A 195 -13.07 -2.00 -18.85
N PRO A 196 -13.64 -2.98 -19.59
CA PRO A 196 -14.46 -2.66 -20.78
C PRO A 196 -15.78 -1.94 -20.43
N SER A 197 -16.32 -2.16 -19.23
CA SER A 197 -17.57 -1.52 -18.78
C SER A 197 -17.38 -0.14 -18.17
N GLY A 198 -16.12 0.33 -17.99
CA GLY A 198 -15.85 1.59 -17.30
C GLY A 198 -16.27 1.59 -15.82
N ALA A 199 -16.44 0.41 -15.21
CA ALA A 199 -16.84 0.31 -13.81
C ALA A 199 -15.76 0.79 -12.84
N ILE A 200 -14.49 0.78 -13.25
CA ILE A 200 -13.40 1.28 -12.39
C ILE A 200 -13.17 2.75 -12.71
N TYR A 201 -13.21 3.55 -11.68
CA TYR A 201 -13.03 4.99 -11.79
C TYR A 201 -12.16 5.53 -10.66
N LYS A 202 -11.63 6.71 -10.85
CA LYS A 202 -10.89 7.48 -9.86
C LYS A 202 -11.76 8.61 -9.36
N ARG A 203 -11.93 8.72 -8.06
CA ARG A 203 -12.69 9.82 -7.44
C ARG A 203 -11.97 11.14 -7.72
N GLU A 204 -12.70 12.19 -7.98
CA GLU A 204 -12.10 13.50 -8.28
C GLU A 204 -11.64 14.23 -7.02
N GLU A 205 -12.35 14.05 -5.92
CA GLU A 205 -12.12 14.75 -4.65
C GLU A 205 -10.85 14.30 -3.90
N ASP A 206 -10.52 13.01 -3.94
CA ASP A 206 -9.41 12.45 -3.17
C ASP A 206 -8.53 11.47 -3.94
N GLY A 207 -8.85 11.24 -5.21
CA GLY A 207 -8.08 10.37 -6.08
C GLY A 207 -8.17 8.86 -5.77
N ILE A 208 -9.05 8.44 -4.87
CA ILE A 208 -9.23 7.02 -4.54
C ILE A 208 -9.82 6.29 -5.75
N VAL A 209 -9.21 5.17 -6.13
CA VAL A 209 -9.71 4.34 -7.24
C VAL A 209 -10.73 3.35 -6.71
N LEU A 210 -11.94 3.35 -7.23
CA LEU A 210 -13.07 2.52 -6.81
C LEU A 210 -13.62 1.68 -7.95
N ILE A 211 -14.49 0.73 -7.61
CA ILE A 211 -15.26 -0.09 -8.57
C ILE A 211 -16.76 0.18 -8.31
N ASP A 212 -17.41 0.72 -9.32
CA ASP A 212 -18.86 0.85 -9.35
C ASP A 212 -19.47 -0.55 -9.51
N GLN A 213 -20.15 -1.02 -8.45
CA GLN A 213 -20.69 -2.36 -8.40
C GLN A 213 -21.89 -2.55 -9.35
N GLU A 214 -22.61 -1.50 -9.67
CA GLU A 214 -23.74 -1.56 -10.62
C GLU A 214 -23.25 -1.72 -12.07
N LYS A 215 -22.15 -1.02 -12.43
CA LYS A 215 -21.53 -1.11 -13.75
C LYS A 215 -20.63 -2.33 -13.92
N CYS A 216 -20.15 -2.94 -12.84
CA CYS A 216 -19.30 -4.13 -12.93
C CYS A 216 -20.05 -5.30 -13.54
N ARG A 217 -19.48 -5.91 -14.59
CA ARG A 217 -20.04 -7.07 -15.30
C ARG A 217 -19.30 -8.39 -14.99
N GLY A 218 -18.38 -8.38 -14.04
CA GLY A 218 -17.68 -9.58 -13.62
C GLY A 218 -16.67 -10.15 -14.63
N TRP A 219 -16.27 -9.40 -15.66
CA TRP A 219 -15.33 -9.87 -16.69
C TRP A 219 -13.90 -10.07 -16.21
N ARG A 220 -13.54 -9.60 -15.04
CA ARG A 220 -12.26 -9.79 -14.35
C ARG A 220 -11.02 -9.24 -15.07
N MET A 221 -11.18 -8.45 -16.15
CA MET A 221 -10.07 -7.83 -16.87
C MET A 221 -9.21 -6.92 -15.96
N CYS A 222 -9.83 -6.29 -14.99
CA CYS A 222 -9.15 -5.47 -14.00
C CYS A 222 -8.16 -6.25 -13.13
N ILE A 223 -8.43 -7.55 -12.87
CA ILE A 223 -7.53 -8.42 -12.10
C ILE A 223 -6.26 -8.66 -12.90
N SER A 224 -6.40 -9.01 -14.19
CA SER A 224 -5.25 -9.17 -15.09
C SER A 224 -4.50 -7.84 -15.28
N GLY A 225 -5.23 -6.73 -15.50
CA GLY A 225 -4.64 -5.42 -15.75
C GLY A 225 -3.90 -4.83 -14.54
N CYS A 226 -4.24 -5.23 -13.30
CA CYS A 226 -3.55 -4.78 -12.11
C CYS A 226 -2.18 -5.49 -11.96
N PRO A 227 -1.03 -4.78 -12.02
CA PRO A 227 0.26 -5.43 -11.87
C PRO A 227 0.51 -5.90 -10.44
N TYR A 228 -0.09 -5.24 -9.46
CA TYR A 228 0.02 -5.58 -8.04
C TYR A 228 -0.93 -6.70 -7.60
N LYS A 229 -1.84 -7.16 -8.48
CA LYS A 229 -2.84 -8.21 -8.21
C LYS A 229 -3.65 -7.95 -6.92
N LYS A 230 -4.02 -6.69 -6.69
CA LYS A 230 -4.82 -6.25 -5.52
C LYS A 230 -6.30 -6.02 -5.84
N ILE A 231 -6.80 -6.71 -6.86
CA ILE A 231 -8.22 -6.79 -7.19
C ILE A 231 -8.62 -8.25 -7.11
N TYR A 232 -9.73 -8.51 -6.46
CA TYR A 232 -10.25 -9.85 -6.19
C TYR A 232 -11.63 -10.00 -6.80
N PHE A 233 -12.04 -11.21 -7.04
CA PHE A 233 -13.37 -11.52 -7.53
C PHE A 233 -14.22 -12.11 -6.41
N ASN A 234 -15.36 -11.51 -6.16
CA ASN A 234 -16.32 -12.04 -5.21
C ASN A 234 -17.15 -13.12 -5.91
N TRP A 235 -16.97 -14.38 -5.54
CA TRP A 235 -17.62 -15.52 -6.15
C TRP A 235 -19.12 -15.60 -5.83
N LYS A 236 -19.56 -15.00 -4.70
CA LYS A 236 -20.98 -14.93 -4.35
C LYS A 236 -21.71 -13.87 -5.18
N SER A 237 -21.18 -12.66 -5.26
CA SER A 237 -21.83 -11.55 -5.96
C SER A 237 -21.55 -11.53 -7.46
N GLY A 238 -20.54 -12.27 -7.96
CA GLY A 238 -20.09 -12.22 -9.35
C GLY A 238 -19.43 -10.90 -9.76
N LYS A 239 -18.92 -10.12 -8.81
CA LYS A 239 -18.33 -8.79 -9.02
C LYS A 239 -16.88 -8.74 -8.60
N SER A 240 -16.12 -7.80 -9.19
CA SER A 240 -14.76 -7.52 -8.74
C SER A 240 -14.76 -6.53 -7.59
N GLU A 241 -13.87 -6.77 -6.62
CA GLU A 241 -13.72 -5.93 -5.44
C GLU A 241 -12.25 -5.69 -5.12
N LYS A 242 -11.95 -4.60 -4.43
CA LYS A 242 -10.59 -4.24 -4.03
C LYS A 242 -10.59 -3.31 -2.82
N CYS A 243 -9.42 -3.07 -2.26
CA CYS A 243 -9.24 -2.05 -1.25
C CYS A 243 -9.87 -0.71 -1.70
N ILE A 244 -10.73 -0.16 -0.87
CA ILE A 244 -11.42 1.11 -1.09
C ILE A 244 -10.76 2.27 -0.35
N PHE A 245 -9.54 2.08 0.17
CA PHE A 245 -8.81 3.04 1.02
C PHE A 245 -9.61 3.48 2.27
N CYS A 246 -10.56 2.66 2.70
CA CYS A 246 -11.51 2.96 3.77
C CYS A 246 -12.18 4.34 3.59
N TYR A 247 -12.58 4.72 2.35
CA TYR A 247 -13.09 6.05 2.05
C TYR A 247 -14.21 6.52 2.99
N PRO A 248 -15.11 5.66 3.51
CA PRO A 248 -16.12 6.11 4.47
C PRO A 248 -15.50 6.63 5.78
N ARG A 249 -14.34 6.08 6.17
CA ARG A 249 -13.58 6.58 7.32
C ARG A 249 -12.84 7.88 6.99
N ILE A 250 -12.24 7.96 5.80
CA ILE A 250 -11.58 9.17 5.31
C ILE A 250 -12.57 10.34 5.29
N GLU A 251 -13.78 10.13 4.76
CA GLU A 251 -14.86 11.11 4.79
C GLU A 251 -15.28 11.49 6.21
N ALA A 252 -15.18 10.57 7.16
CA ALA A 252 -15.40 10.82 8.57
C ALA A 252 -14.16 11.43 9.29
N GLY A 253 -13.14 11.86 8.56
CA GLY A 253 -11.91 12.42 9.13
C GLY A 253 -11.05 11.42 9.91
N MET A 254 -11.28 10.11 9.72
CA MET A 254 -10.56 9.04 10.40
C MET A 254 -9.57 8.35 9.46
N PRO A 255 -8.44 7.84 9.96
CA PRO A 255 -7.51 7.09 9.14
C PRO A 255 -8.08 5.74 8.70
N THR A 256 -7.43 5.12 7.70
CA THR A 256 -7.76 3.76 7.27
C THR A 256 -7.58 2.77 8.42
N VAL A 257 -8.40 1.73 8.46
CA VAL A 257 -8.36 0.69 9.52
C VAL A 257 -6.94 0.11 9.67
N CYS A 258 -6.29 -0.23 8.56
CA CYS A 258 -4.94 -0.80 8.58
C CYS A 258 -3.85 0.18 9.05
N ALA A 259 -4.08 1.49 8.95
CA ALA A 259 -3.14 2.50 9.45
C ALA A 259 -3.34 2.75 10.94
N GLU A 260 -4.58 2.83 11.39
CA GLU A 260 -4.92 3.07 12.79
C GLU A 260 -4.50 1.92 13.70
N THR A 261 -4.74 0.68 13.26
CA THR A 261 -4.42 -0.54 14.03
C THR A 261 -2.96 -0.98 13.94
N CYS A 262 -2.11 -0.21 13.24
CA CYS A 262 -0.71 -0.55 13.07
C CYS A 262 0.08 -0.42 14.37
N VAL A 263 0.53 -1.53 14.96
CA VAL A 263 1.30 -1.58 16.21
C VAL A 263 2.62 -0.83 16.09
N GLY A 264 3.35 -1.00 14.99
CA GLY A 264 4.63 -0.34 14.74
C GLY A 264 4.52 1.14 14.36
N ARG A 265 3.30 1.68 14.23
CA ARG A 265 3.05 3.08 13.80
C ARG A 265 3.77 3.43 12.50
N ILE A 266 3.79 2.50 11.54
CA ILE A 266 4.57 2.63 10.30
C ILE A 266 3.81 3.32 9.16
N ARG A 267 2.51 3.59 9.32
CA ARG A 267 1.63 4.07 8.26
C ARG A 267 1.29 5.54 8.47
N TYR A 268 1.45 6.30 7.39
CA TYR A 268 1.20 7.75 7.34
C TYR A 268 0.21 8.03 6.21
N LEU A 269 -0.74 8.90 6.46
CA LEU A 269 -1.75 9.34 5.50
C LEU A 269 -1.63 10.84 5.28
N GLY A 270 -1.70 11.28 4.05
CA GLY A 270 -1.67 12.70 3.72
C GLY A 270 -2.10 12.97 2.29
N VAL A 271 -2.28 14.23 1.99
CA VAL A 271 -2.72 14.71 0.68
C VAL A 271 -1.52 15.17 -0.13
N LEU A 272 -1.56 14.93 -1.43
CA LEU A 272 -0.63 15.44 -2.43
C LEU A 272 -1.41 16.28 -3.46
N LEU A 273 -0.89 17.45 -3.82
CA LEU A 273 -1.33 18.19 -5.00
C LEU A 273 -0.48 17.77 -6.19
N TYR A 274 -1.12 17.57 -7.33
CA TYR A 274 -0.42 17.11 -8.53
C TYR A 274 -0.98 17.73 -9.82
N ASP A 275 -0.13 17.83 -10.85
CA ASP A 275 -0.52 18.25 -12.20
C ASP A 275 -1.05 17.06 -12.99
N ALA A 276 -2.37 17.03 -13.20
CA ALA A 276 -3.04 15.94 -13.89
C ALA A 276 -2.66 15.86 -15.38
N ASP A 277 -2.26 16.95 -16.00
CA ASP A 277 -1.90 17.00 -17.43
C ASP A 277 -0.58 16.28 -17.71
N ARG A 278 0.31 16.16 -16.70
CA ARG A 278 1.63 15.52 -16.84
C ARG A 278 1.62 14.00 -16.65
N ILE A 279 0.52 13.41 -16.20
CA ILE A 279 0.45 11.96 -15.90
C ILE A 279 0.83 11.11 -17.11
N SER A 280 0.28 11.42 -18.29
CA SER A 280 0.53 10.65 -19.51
C SER A 280 1.98 10.80 -20.00
N GLU A 281 2.53 12.00 -19.92
CA GLU A 281 3.93 12.30 -20.25
C GLU A 281 4.87 11.45 -19.39
N VAL A 282 4.72 11.52 -18.07
CA VAL A 282 5.57 10.80 -17.13
C VAL A 282 5.43 9.29 -17.27
N ALA A 283 4.21 8.77 -17.41
CA ALA A 283 3.99 7.35 -17.61
C ALA A 283 4.63 6.83 -18.92
N SER A 284 4.84 7.70 -19.93
CA SER A 284 5.48 7.38 -21.20
C SER A 284 7.00 7.60 -21.24
N THR A 285 7.63 7.94 -20.11
CA THR A 285 9.08 8.13 -19.99
C THR A 285 9.84 6.94 -20.61
N ALA A 286 10.87 7.23 -21.43
CA ALA A 286 11.55 6.20 -22.21
C ALA A 286 12.34 5.22 -21.33
N ASN A 287 13.18 5.75 -20.44
CA ASN A 287 13.99 4.96 -19.54
C ASN A 287 13.20 4.68 -18.25
N GLU A 288 13.07 3.40 -17.88
CA GLU A 288 12.33 2.98 -16.69
C GLU A 288 12.95 3.43 -15.38
N GLN A 289 14.27 3.56 -15.34
CA GLN A 289 15.01 4.04 -14.18
C GLN A 289 14.72 5.51 -13.85
N ASP A 290 14.30 6.31 -14.83
CA ASP A 290 13.96 7.72 -14.61
C ASP A 290 12.53 7.91 -14.08
N LEU A 291 11.69 6.86 -14.10
CA LEU A 291 10.27 6.95 -13.74
C LEU A 291 10.04 7.45 -12.31
N TYR A 292 10.89 7.07 -11.37
CA TYR A 292 10.78 7.55 -9.99
C TYR A 292 10.94 9.08 -9.90
N GLU A 293 12.06 9.62 -10.43
CA GLU A 293 12.30 11.07 -10.36
C GLU A 293 11.25 11.83 -11.20
N LYS A 294 10.85 11.29 -12.34
CA LYS A 294 9.78 11.87 -13.17
C LYS A 294 8.41 11.86 -12.48
N GLN A 295 8.12 10.83 -11.69
CA GLN A 295 6.88 10.80 -10.87
C GLN A 295 6.90 11.89 -9.80
N LEU A 296 8.05 12.19 -9.19
CA LEU A 296 8.14 13.29 -8.22
C LEU A 296 7.87 14.65 -8.85
N GLU A 297 8.23 14.87 -10.12
CA GLU A 297 8.01 16.13 -10.85
C GLU A 297 6.52 16.43 -11.11
N ILE A 298 5.60 15.45 -10.94
CA ILE A 298 4.16 15.67 -11.04
C ILE A 298 3.62 16.40 -9.80
N PHE A 299 4.23 16.18 -8.66
CA PHE A 299 3.77 16.73 -7.39
C PHE A 299 4.20 18.19 -7.26
N LEU A 300 3.27 19.00 -6.76
CA LEU A 300 3.41 20.44 -6.68
C LEU A 300 3.65 20.86 -5.23
N ASP A 301 4.43 21.92 -5.04
CA ASP A 301 4.64 22.49 -3.70
C ASP A 301 3.34 23.14 -3.20
N PRO A 302 2.73 22.61 -2.14
CA PRO A 302 1.49 23.15 -1.59
C PRO A 302 1.66 24.52 -0.91
N ASN A 303 2.89 25.00 -0.73
CA ASN A 303 3.20 26.31 -0.17
C ASN A 303 3.42 27.37 -1.25
N ASP A 304 3.57 27.01 -2.52
CA ASP A 304 3.73 27.95 -3.62
C ASP A 304 2.42 28.73 -3.85
N PRO A 305 2.43 30.09 -3.71
CA PRO A 305 1.23 30.90 -3.94
C PRO A 305 0.63 30.75 -5.36
N ALA A 306 1.42 30.41 -6.36
CA ALA A 306 0.91 30.15 -7.71
C ALA A 306 0.14 28.83 -7.77
N VAL A 307 0.65 27.79 -7.11
CA VAL A 307 -0.03 26.50 -6.99
C VAL A 307 -1.33 26.65 -6.20
N ILE A 308 -1.33 27.37 -5.09
CA ILE A 308 -2.52 27.61 -4.27
C ILE A 308 -3.60 28.30 -5.09
N ARG A 309 -3.26 29.39 -5.78
CA ARG A 309 -4.25 30.12 -6.62
C ARG A 309 -4.84 29.23 -7.71
N GLN A 310 -4.00 28.46 -8.40
CA GLN A 310 -4.45 27.57 -9.47
C GLN A 310 -5.28 26.41 -8.91
N ALA A 311 -4.90 25.83 -7.78
CA ALA A 311 -5.66 24.76 -7.12
C ALA A 311 -7.07 25.21 -6.75
N LEU A 312 -7.20 26.40 -6.17
CA LEU A 312 -8.51 27.01 -5.87
C LEU A 312 -9.34 27.26 -7.14
N ALA A 313 -8.70 27.76 -8.21
CA ALA A 313 -9.36 27.97 -9.50
C ALA A 313 -9.83 26.64 -10.14
N ASP A 314 -9.11 25.56 -9.93
CA ASP A 314 -9.44 24.21 -10.39
C ASP A 314 -10.46 23.48 -9.47
N GLY A 315 -10.92 24.15 -8.40
CA GLY A 315 -11.96 23.67 -7.49
C GLY A 315 -11.44 22.80 -6.33
N VAL A 316 -10.14 22.83 -6.03
CA VAL A 316 -9.59 22.16 -4.83
C VAL A 316 -9.93 23.02 -3.60
N PRO A 317 -10.62 22.49 -2.58
CA PRO A 317 -10.98 23.25 -1.39
C PRO A 317 -9.75 23.71 -0.58
N GLN A 318 -9.86 24.87 0.10
CA GLN A 318 -8.78 25.39 0.96
C GLN A 318 -8.35 24.38 2.03
N SER A 319 -9.28 23.67 2.65
CA SER A 319 -8.99 22.67 3.67
C SER A 319 -8.16 21.49 3.15
N VAL A 320 -8.27 21.16 1.87
CA VAL A 320 -7.44 20.15 1.21
C VAL A 320 -6.03 20.69 0.98
N ILE A 321 -5.92 21.97 0.60
CA ILE A 321 -4.62 22.66 0.44
C ILE A 321 -3.90 22.74 1.79
N ASP A 322 -4.59 23.17 2.85
CA ASP A 322 -4.04 23.23 4.22
C ASP A 322 -3.57 21.84 4.71
N SER A 323 -4.28 20.79 4.32
CA SER A 323 -3.88 19.41 4.60
C SER A 323 -2.66 18.99 3.79
N ALA A 324 -2.56 19.42 2.52
CA ALA A 324 -1.40 19.14 1.68
C ALA A 324 -0.12 19.80 2.23
N GLN A 325 -0.22 21.02 2.75
CA GLN A 325 0.91 21.75 3.39
C GLN A 325 1.47 21.03 4.63
N ARG A 326 0.64 20.27 5.34
CA ARG A 326 1.04 19.50 6.51
C ARG A 326 1.23 18.01 6.23
N SER A 327 1.12 17.59 4.96
CA SER A 327 1.10 16.19 4.54
C SER A 327 2.38 15.44 4.88
N PRO A 328 2.34 14.39 5.70
CA PRO A 328 3.48 13.53 5.94
C PRO A 328 3.93 12.80 4.67
N VAL A 329 2.99 12.53 3.75
CA VAL A 329 3.30 11.87 2.48
C VAL A 329 4.12 12.79 1.59
N TYR A 330 3.77 14.08 1.49
CA TYR A 330 4.56 15.06 0.74
C TYR A 330 5.98 15.18 1.31
N LYS A 331 6.09 15.35 2.62
CA LYS A 331 7.40 15.46 3.27
C LYS A 331 8.29 14.25 3.03
N MET A 332 7.78 13.03 3.21
CA MET A 332 8.60 11.82 3.08
C MET A 332 8.91 11.44 1.62
N ALA A 333 7.96 11.61 0.70
CA ALA A 333 8.14 11.21 -0.69
C ALA A 333 8.82 12.29 -1.53
N VAL A 334 8.41 13.56 -1.39
CA VAL A 334 8.86 14.65 -2.28
C VAL A 334 9.98 15.47 -1.65
N ASP A 335 9.78 15.98 -0.45
CA ASP A 335 10.72 16.90 0.20
C ASP A 335 11.98 16.15 0.70
N TRP A 336 11.79 15.16 1.55
CA TRP A 336 12.93 14.39 2.09
C TRP A 336 13.38 13.25 1.19
N LYS A 337 12.64 12.89 0.16
CA LYS A 337 12.94 11.78 -0.78
C LYS A 337 13.37 10.50 -0.05
N LEU A 338 12.66 10.15 1.02
CA LEU A 338 12.87 8.95 1.81
C LEU A 338 11.98 7.80 1.36
N ALA A 339 10.76 8.11 0.92
CA ALA A 339 9.79 7.12 0.51
C ALA A 339 9.83 6.93 -1.01
N LEU A 340 9.81 5.67 -1.44
CA LEU A 340 9.97 5.23 -2.82
C LEU A 340 8.71 4.46 -3.27
N PRO A 341 8.33 4.52 -4.55
CA PRO A 341 7.17 3.78 -5.06
C PRO A 341 7.50 2.29 -5.25
N LEU A 342 6.47 1.45 -5.28
CA LEU A 342 6.62 0.02 -5.58
C LEU A 342 6.54 -0.20 -7.10
N HIS A 343 7.59 -0.78 -7.69
CA HIS A 343 7.66 -1.14 -9.11
C HIS A 343 7.25 -0.01 -10.08
N PRO A 344 7.98 1.12 -10.10
CA PRO A 344 7.64 2.23 -10.99
C PRO A 344 7.64 1.85 -12.47
N GLU A 345 8.38 0.80 -12.88
CA GLU A 345 8.41 0.26 -14.24
C GLU A 345 7.06 -0.27 -14.73
N TYR A 346 6.09 -0.51 -13.84
CA TYR A 346 4.72 -0.83 -14.24
C TYR A 346 3.96 0.38 -14.78
N ARG A 347 4.52 1.59 -14.68
CA ARG A 347 4.03 2.86 -15.23
C ARG A 347 2.63 3.25 -14.74
N THR A 348 2.25 2.73 -13.58
CA THR A 348 0.95 3.01 -12.96
C THR A 348 0.97 4.21 -12.03
N LEU A 349 2.15 4.74 -11.70
CA LEU A 349 2.38 5.86 -10.78
C LEU A 349 1.65 5.62 -9.44
N PRO A 350 2.17 4.69 -8.61
CA PRO A 350 1.52 4.31 -7.36
C PRO A 350 1.51 5.45 -6.35
N MET A 351 0.49 5.48 -5.48
CA MET A 351 0.31 6.49 -4.43
C MET A 351 0.49 5.93 -3.02
N VAL A 352 0.95 4.70 -2.93
CA VAL A 352 1.51 4.12 -1.70
C VAL A 352 3.02 4.05 -1.85
N TRP A 353 3.72 4.57 -0.85
CA TRP A 353 5.15 4.79 -0.87
C TRP A 353 5.82 4.01 0.26
N TYR A 354 7.07 3.65 0.10
CA TYR A 354 7.79 2.78 1.02
C TYR A 354 9.13 3.39 1.42
N VAL A 355 9.33 3.60 2.72
CA VAL A 355 10.65 3.93 3.26
C VAL A 355 11.44 2.63 3.39
N PRO A 356 12.63 2.51 2.77
CA PRO A 356 13.37 1.27 2.74
C PRO A 356 13.87 0.85 4.14
N PRO A 357 14.03 -0.46 4.40
CA PRO A 357 14.47 -0.97 5.70
C PRO A 357 15.98 -0.86 5.89
N LEU A 358 16.40 -0.62 7.13
CA LEU A 358 17.79 -0.68 7.59
C LEU A 358 18.10 -1.98 8.39
N SER A 359 17.31 -3.02 8.15
CA SER A 359 17.21 -4.19 9.02
C SER A 359 18.52 -4.89 9.45
N PRO A 360 19.64 -4.86 8.71
CA PRO A 360 20.87 -5.55 9.13
C PRO A 360 21.86 -4.74 10.00
N ILE A 361 21.50 -3.58 10.51
CA ILE A 361 22.43 -2.72 11.28
C ILE A 361 23.03 -3.46 12.50
N GLN A 362 22.24 -4.27 13.18
CA GLN A 362 22.72 -5.02 14.35
C GLN A 362 23.83 -6.02 14.01
N ASN A 363 23.75 -6.65 12.84
CA ASN A 363 24.74 -7.62 12.39
C ASN A 363 26.06 -6.94 11.96
N ALA A 364 25.98 -5.76 11.37
CA ALA A 364 27.16 -4.98 10.98
C ALA A 364 27.89 -4.41 12.20
N ALA A 365 27.17 -3.94 13.21
CA ALA A 365 27.73 -3.50 14.48
C ALA A 365 28.43 -4.66 15.24
N ALA A 366 27.84 -5.85 15.24
CA ALA A 366 28.43 -7.05 15.83
C ALA A 366 29.68 -7.55 15.07
N ALA A 367 29.78 -7.29 13.76
CA ALA A 367 30.91 -7.66 12.93
C ALA A 367 32.10 -6.67 13.01
N GLY A 368 31.99 -5.60 13.80
CA GLY A 368 33.07 -4.61 13.99
C GLY A 368 33.37 -3.73 12.76
N THR A 369 32.49 -3.74 11.76
CA THR A 369 32.57 -2.84 10.60
C THR A 369 31.99 -1.49 10.99
N VAL A 370 32.86 -0.63 11.49
CA VAL A 370 32.48 0.63 12.07
C VAL A 370 32.65 1.74 11.03
N GLY A 371 31.55 2.44 10.70
CA GLY A 371 31.55 3.65 9.90
C GLY A 371 31.59 4.91 10.75
N MET A 372 31.05 6.02 10.24
CA MET A 372 31.00 7.34 10.89
C MET A 372 30.81 7.23 12.42
N ASN A 373 31.70 7.86 13.17
CA ASN A 373 31.68 7.94 14.64
C ASN A 373 31.69 6.62 15.43
N GLY A 374 32.19 5.54 14.85
CA GLY A 374 32.49 4.33 15.61
C GLY A 374 31.31 3.43 15.98
N VAL A 375 30.06 3.76 15.65
CA VAL A 375 28.88 3.01 16.09
C VAL A 375 27.84 2.78 14.98
N ILE A 376 27.68 3.71 14.05
CA ILE A 376 26.72 3.58 12.96
C ILE A 376 27.48 3.29 11.67
N PRO A 377 27.24 2.14 11.03
CA PRO A 377 27.96 1.74 9.82
C PRO A 377 27.56 2.59 8.61
N ASP A 378 28.47 2.76 7.66
CA ASP A 378 28.12 3.32 6.35
C ASP A 378 27.22 2.36 5.57
N VAL A 379 26.38 2.88 4.68
CA VAL A 379 25.47 2.09 3.82
C VAL A 379 26.23 1.03 3.03
N ASP A 380 27.44 1.35 2.56
CA ASP A 380 28.26 0.44 1.77
C ASP A 380 28.87 -0.72 2.61
N SER A 381 28.93 -0.57 3.94
CA SER A 381 29.36 -1.62 4.87
C SER A 381 28.18 -2.49 5.38
N LEU A 382 26.95 -2.03 5.17
CA LEU A 382 25.76 -2.80 5.50
C LEU A 382 25.54 -3.91 4.46
N ARG A 383 25.24 -5.11 4.91
CA ARG A 383 24.87 -6.22 4.03
C ARG A 383 23.43 -6.07 3.51
N ILE A 384 23.07 -4.88 3.03
CA ILE A 384 21.77 -4.62 2.40
C ILE A 384 21.92 -4.92 0.91
N PRO A 385 21.06 -5.75 0.32
CA PRO A 385 21.08 -5.98 -1.12
C PRO A 385 20.51 -4.78 -1.86
N LEU A 386 21.33 -3.72 -2.06
CA LEU A 386 20.89 -2.47 -2.70
C LEU A 386 20.22 -2.72 -4.05
N ARG A 387 20.80 -3.62 -4.85
CA ARG A 387 20.24 -3.99 -6.16
C ARG A 387 18.84 -4.59 -6.03
N TYR A 388 18.61 -5.46 -5.05
CA TYR A 388 17.30 -6.03 -4.77
C TYR A 388 16.27 -4.95 -4.42
N LEU A 389 16.63 -4.04 -3.52
CA LEU A 389 15.75 -2.90 -3.16
C LEU A 389 15.52 -1.97 -4.34
N ALA A 390 16.53 -1.75 -5.18
CA ALA A 390 16.39 -0.94 -6.38
C ALA A 390 15.46 -1.59 -7.41
N ASN A 391 15.58 -2.89 -7.62
CA ASN A 391 14.66 -3.62 -8.50
C ASN A 391 13.21 -3.55 -7.99
N LEU A 392 13.01 -3.59 -6.68
CA LEU A 392 11.69 -3.51 -6.06
C LEU A 392 11.09 -2.09 -6.11
N LEU A 393 11.90 -1.04 -5.87
CA LEU A 393 11.39 0.30 -5.55
C LEU A 393 11.75 1.39 -6.58
N THR A 394 12.73 1.17 -7.44
CA THR A 394 13.26 2.21 -8.34
C THR A 394 13.62 1.71 -9.74
N ALA A 395 12.98 0.62 -10.20
CA ALA A 395 13.25 0.02 -11.51
C ALA A 395 14.75 -0.27 -11.75
N GLY A 396 15.49 -0.62 -10.71
CA GLY A 396 16.90 -0.97 -10.78
C GLY A 396 17.89 0.19 -10.64
N ASP A 397 17.44 1.43 -10.41
CA ASP A 397 18.35 2.54 -10.06
C ASP A 397 18.66 2.51 -8.54
N GLU A 398 19.91 2.24 -8.20
CA GLU A 398 20.37 2.16 -6.80
C GLU A 398 20.51 3.53 -6.11
N LYS A 399 20.65 4.61 -6.89
CA LYS A 399 20.93 5.95 -6.35
C LYS A 399 19.85 6.47 -5.40
N PRO A 400 18.54 6.42 -5.73
CA PRO A 400 17.49 6.87 -4.81
C PRO A 400 17.41 6.03 -3.54
N VAL A 401 17.59 4.70 -3.65
CA VAL A 401 17.61 3.80 -2.50
C VAL A 401 18.77 4.15 -1.57
N LYS A 402 19.98 4.29 -2.13
CA LYS A 402 21.18 4.66 -1.37
C LYS A 402 21.03 6.03 -0.70
N ARG A 403 20.45 7.01 -1.41
CA ARG A 403 20.13 8.34 -0.85
C ARG A 403 19.20 8.24 0.37
N ALA A 404 18.10 7.49 0.25
CA ALA A 404 17.14 7.33 1.33
C ALA A 404 17.78 6.65 2.55
N LEU A 405 18.53 5.58 2.35
CA LEU A 405 19.23 4.87 3.43
C LEU A 405 20.28 5.75 4.12
N LYS A 406 21.08 6.52 3.35
CA LYS A 406 22.07 7.46 3.92
C LYS A 406 21.40 8.52 4.78
N ARG A 407 20.29 9.11 4.35
CA ARG A 407 19.53 10.08 5.14
C ARG A 407 18.97 9.51 6.43
N LEU A 408 18.46 8.27 6.40
CA LEU A 408 17.99 7.56 7.61
C LEU A 408 19.13 7.30 8.60
N LEU A 409 20.31 6.89 8.11
CA LEU A 409 21.48 6.67 8.95
C LEU A 409 22.01 7.99 9.53
N ALA A 410 22.10 9.04 8.71
CA ALA A 410 22.53 10.37 9.16
C ALA A 410 21.64 10.92 10.29
N MET A 411 20.31 10.77 10.15
CA MET A 411 19.37 11.14 11.23
C MET A 411 19.68 10.39 12.52
N ARG A 412 19.92 9.09 12.45
CA ARG A 412 20.23 8.26 13.64
C ARG A 412 21.59 8.64 14.25
N ALA A 413 22.60 8.87 13.43
CA ALA A 413 23.93 9.29 13.86
C ALA A 413 23.88 10.63 14.57
N TYR A 414 23.24 11.63 13.97
CA TYR A 414 23.06 12.94 14.56
C TYR A 414 22.30 12.89 15.89
N LYS A 415 21.17 12.19 15.93
CA LYS A 415 20.38 12.08 17.19
C LYS A 415 21.12 11.33 18.27
N ARG A 416 21.95 10.33 17.91
CA ARG A 416 22.78 9.64 18.88
C ARG A 416 23.86 10.57 19.43
N SER A 417 24.62 11.26 18.57
CA SER A 417 25.66 12.20 19.02
C SER A 417 25.09 13.29 19.94
N GLN A 418 23.91 13.81 19.59
CA GLN A 418 23.20 14.81 20.41
C GLN A 418 22.78 14.27 21.79
N GLN A 419 22.19 13.06 21.83
CA GLN A 419 21.56 12.54 23.05
C GLN A 419 22.52 11.75 23.95
N VAL A 420 23.54 11.12 23.40
CA VAL A 420 24.47 10.25 24.12
C VAL A 420 25.80 10.95 24.37
N ASP A 421 26.37 11.57 23.34
CA ASP A 421 27.70 12.16 23.40
C ASP A 421 27.66 13.66 23.77
N GLY A 422 26.46 14.27 23.77
CA GLY A 422 26.23 15.68 24.08
C GLY A 422 26.80 16.67 23.03
N VAL A 423 27.13 16.15 21.83
CA VAL A 423 27.74 16.91 20.72
C VAL A 423 26.80 16.90 19.52
N GLN A 424 26.68 18.04 18.84
CA GLN A 424 25.97 18.12 17.58
C GLN A 424 26.95 17.89 16.41
N ASP A 425 26.92 16.69 15.83
CA ASP A 425 27.73 16.37 14.66
C ASP A 425 27.01 16.83 13.38
N LEU A 426 27.28 18.07 12.96
CA LEU A 426 26.67 18.68 11.80
C LEU A 426 27.24 18.13 10.48
N GLN A 427 28.48 17.64 10.48
CA GLN A 427 29.12 17.11 9.27
C GLN A 427 28.32 15.95 8.67
N VAL A 428 27.76 15.07 9.52
CA VAL A 428 26.91 13.94 9.09
C VAL A 428 25.67 14.40 8.31
N LEU A 429 25.15 15.59 8.64
CA LEU A 429 23.97 16.15 7.96
C LEU A 429 24.34 16.82 6.64
N GLU A 430 25.46 17.54 6.61
CA GLU A 430 25.98 18.19 5.40
C GLU A 430 26.28 17.16 4.30
N ASP A 431 26.84 16.01 4.67
CA ASP A 431 27.17 14.90 3.73
C ASP A 431 25.96 14.34 2.98
N VAL A 432 24.75 14.50 3.55
CA VAL A 432 23.49 14.02 2.95
C VAL A 432 22.55 15.14 2.53
N GLY A 433 22.97 16.40 2.71
CA GLY A 433 22.21 17.59 2.34
C GLY A 433 20.92 17.76 3.17
N LEU A 434 21.00 17.57 4.48
CA LEU A 434 19.89 17.78 5.41
C LEU A 434 20.21 18.92 6.38
N SER A 435 19.20 19.74 6.71
CA SER A 435 19.29 20.72 7.79
C SER A 435 18.96 20.09 9.15
N VAL A 436 19.34 20.79 10.22
CA VAL A 436 19.01 20.37 11.59
C VAL A 436 17.50 20.31 11.78
N GLU A 437 16.77 21.31 11.28
CA GLU A 437 15.31 21.40 11.39
C GLU A 437 14.64 20.21 10.67
N GLN A 438 15.13 19.87 9.46
CA GLN A 438 14.63 18.70 8.72
C GLN A 438 14.87 17.42 9.51
N VAL A 439 16.02 17.23 10.11
CA VAL A 439 16.35 16.01 10.86
C VAL A 439 15.54 15.92 12.17
N GLU A 440 15.34 17.02 12.88
CA GLU A 440 14.47 17.06 14.05
C GLU A 440 13.02 16.69 13.66
N GLU A 441 12.54 17.20 12.54
CA GLU A 441 11.23 16.86 12.02
C GLU A 441 11.17 15.41 11.57
N MET A 442 12.16 14.91 10.82
CA MET A 442 12.26 13.51 10.44
C MET A 442 12.22 12.57 11.66
N TYR A 443 12.95 12.91 12.72
CA TYR A 443 12.96 12.13 13.95
C TYR A 443 11.59 12.11 14.62
N ARG A 444 10.90 13.23 14.69
CA ARG A 444 9.54 13.33 15.21
C ARG A 444 8.57 12.43 14.43
N TYR A 445 8.64 12.46 13.11
CA TYR A 445 7.77 11.65 12.25
C TYR A 445 8.12 10.17 12.29
N LEU A 446 9.40 9.82 12.15
CA LEU A 446 9.81 8.42 11.97
C LEU A 446 9.99 7.67 13.29
N ALA A 447 10.54 8.30 14.33
CA ALA A 447 10.81 7.66 15.62
C ALA A 447 9.61 7.77 16.56
N ILE A 448 9.10 8.99 16.82
CA ILE A 448 8.00 9.23 17.75
C ILE A 448 6.67 8.85 17.13
N ALA A 449 6.42 9.29 15.90
CA ALA A 449 5.25 8.94 15.09
C ALA A 449 3.92 9.18 15.84
N ASN A 450 3.70 10.43 16.29
CA ASN A 450 2.44 10.83 16.92
C ASN A 450 1.26 10.65 15.95
N TYR A 451 0.06 10.56 16.50
CA TYR A 451 -1.16 10.35 15.71
C TYR A 451 -1.38 11.50 14.72
N GLU A 452 -1.26 12.74 15.18
CA GLU A 452 -1.47 13.96 14.38
C GLU A 452 -0.41 14.13 13.29
N ASP A 453 0.82 13.69 13.54
CA ASP A 453 1.91 13.70 12.55
C ASP A 453 1.72 12.62 11.47
N ARG A 454 1.07 11.51 11.82
CA ARG A 454 0.85 10.40 10.89
C ARG A 454 -0.39 10.56 10.02
N PHE A 455 -1.43 11.20 10.51
CA PHE A 455 -2.73 11.21 9.85
C PHE A 455 -3.21 12.64 9.60
N VAL A 456 -3.01 13.09 8.37
CA VAL A 456 -3.50 14.38 7.90
C VAL A 456 -4.58 14.14 6.87
N VAL A 457 -5.83 14.17 7.35
CA VAL A 457 -7.04 14.03 6.54
C VAL A 457 -7.66 15.41 6.38
N PRO A 458 -8.17 15.80 5.21
CA PRO A 458 -8.76 17.11 4.96
C PRO A 458 -9.83 17.48 6.00
N SER A 459 -9.73 18.69 6.54
CA SER A 459 -10.67 19.18 7.56
C SER A 459 -12.11 19.32 7.03
N ALA A 460 -12.26 19.59 5.73
CA ALA A 460 -13.56 19.65 5.07
C ALA A 460 -14.33 18.33 5.18
N HIS A 461 -13.66 17.20 4.94
CA HIS A 461 -14.27 15.88 5.13
C HIS A 461 -14.56 15.62 6.61
N ARG A 462 -13.66 16.05 7.49
CA ARG A 462 -13.81 15.87 8.93
C ARG A 462 -14.96 16.69 9.51
N GLU A 463 -15.08 17.95 9.11
CA GLU A 463 -16.14 18.83 9.57
C GLU A 463 -17.52 18.35 9.12
N ASP A 464 -17.65 17.95 7.85
CA ASP A 464 -18.89 17.40 7.31
C ASP A 464 -19.28 16.10 8.04
N ALA A 465 -18.32 15.20 8.23
CA ALA A 465 -18.53 13.96 8.95
C ALA A 465 -18.84 14.19 10.45
N MET A 466 -18.19 15.17 11.07
CA MET A 466 -18.47 15.50 12.47
C MET A 466 -19.84 16.16 12.62
N SER A 467 -20.23 17.06 11.73
CA SER A 467 -21.55 17.67 11.77
C SER A 467 -22.66 16.64 11.63
N ASP A 468 -22.51 15.69 10.71
CA ASP A 468 -23.51 14.65 10.47
C ASP A 468 -23.45 13.51 11.51
N ALA A 469 -22.26 13.01 11.80
CA ALA A 469 -22.08 11.85 12.70
C ALA A 469 -22.25 12.21 14.18
N PHE A 470 -21.79 13.41 14.59
CA PHE A 470 -21.95 13.85 15.98
C PHE A 470 -23.28 14.52 16.24
N ALA A 471 -23.86 15.26 15.28
CA ALA A 471 -25.21 15.79 15.41
C ALA A 471 -26.23 14.64 15.51
N GLU A 472 -26.01 13.55 14.80
CA GLU A 472 -26.80 12.33 14.89
C GLU A 472 -26.37 11.41 16.04
N ARG A 473 -25.33 11.78 16.82
CA ARG A 473 -24.74 11.00 17.91
C ARG A 473 -24.25 9.62 17.51
N SER A 474 -23.96 9.40 16.27
CA SER A 474 -23.33 8.17 15.80
C SER A 474 -21.80 8.35 15.76
N GLY A 475 -21.22 8.77 16.87
CA GLY A 475 -19.86 9.31 17.01
C GLY A 475 -18.69 8.41 16.65
N CYS A 476 -18.90 7.22 16.11
CA CYS A 476 -17.80 6.34 15.69
C CYS A 476 -18.03 5.67 14.32
N GLY A 477 -19.07 6.06 13.58
CA GLY A 477 -19.43 5.36 12.34
C GLY A 477 -19.91 3.92 12.55
N PHE A 478 -19.99 3.47 13.79
CA PHE A 478 -20.56 2.20 14.20
C PHE A 478 -21.76 2.48 15.12
N SER A 479 -22.92 2.70 14.53
CA SER A 479 -24.17 2.78 15.28
C SER A 479 -24.89 1.44 15.18
N PHE A 480 -24.93 0.72 16.26
CA PHE A 480 -25.90 -0.36 16.44
C PHE A 480 -27.28 0.28 16.68
N GLY A 481 -28.14 0.19 15.69
CA GLY A 481 -29.58 0.27 15.81
C GLY A 481 -30.18 1.54 16.41
N SER A 482 -30.73 2.38 15.58
CA SER A 482 -32.06 3.02 15.60
C SER A 482 -32.09 4.20 14.63
N GLY A 483 -33.21 4.34 13.92
CA GLY A 483 -33.37 5.16 12.76
C GLY A 483 -33.01 6.64 12.94
N CYS A 484 -32.27 7.15 12.00
CA CYS A 484 -31.99 8.57 11.82
C CYS A 484 -32.79 9.10 10.65
N SER A 485 -33.63 10.05 10.91
CA SER A 485 -34.28 10.92 9.92
C SER A 485 -33.59 12.27 9.92
N GLY A 486 -32.81 12.56 8.93
CA GLY A 486 -32.20 13.87 8.74
C GLY A 486 -31.89 14.11 7.28
N SER A 487 -32.41 15.20 6.74
CA SER A 487 -32.44 15.54 5.35
C SER A 487 -31.35 16.52 4.95
N SER A 488 -30.34 16.05 4.26
CA SER A 488 -29.68 16.81 3.18
C SER A 488 -28.94 15.85 2.26
N ASP A 489 -29.38 15.78 1.01
CA ASP A 489 -28.98 14.78 0.04
C ASP A 489 -27.69 15.09 -0.73
N THR A 490 -26.94 16.11 -0.34
CA THR A 490 -25.72 16.52 -1.04
C THR A 490 -24.55 16.66 -0.09
N ASN A 491 -23.37 16.14 -0.49
CA ASN A 491 -22.10 16.44 0.18
C ASN A 491 -21.61 17.84 -0.23
N MET A 492 -20.58 18.36 0.45
CA MET A 492 -20.04 19.70 0.23
C MET A 492 -19.48 19.95 -1.19
N PHE A 493 -19.36 18.93 -2.02
CA PHE A 493 -18.92 19.02 -3.42
C PHE A 493 -20.09 18.97 -4.42
N GLY A 494 -21.34 19.08 -3.96
CA GLY A 494 -22.53 19.05 -4.81
C GLY A 494 -22.88 17.67 -5.40
N ALA A 495 -22.12 16.63 -5.05
CA ALA A 495 -22.50 15.26 -5.35
C ALA A 495 -23.59 14.80 -4.38
N LYS A 496 -24.60 14.06 -4.86
CA LYS A 496 -25.58 13.44 -3.96
C LYS A 496 -24.82 12.62 -2.92
N LYS A 497 -25.04 12.91 -1.63
CA LYS A 497 -24.55 12.08 -0.55
C LYS A 497 -24.96 10.65 -0.88
N ALA A 498 -23.98 9.74 -0.92
CA ALA A 498 -24.26 8.32 -1.01
C ALA A 498 -25.25 8.04 0.13
N ASN A 499 -26.45 7.60 -0.23
CA ASN A 499 -27.50 7.40 0.74
C ASN A 499 -26.91 6.45 1.80
N ARG A 500 -27.02 6.79 3.07
CA ARG A 500 -26.52 5.99 4.20
C ARG A 500 -26.92 4.51 4.08
N ARG A 501 -28.07 4.26 3.42
CA ARG A 501 -28.50 2.90 3.05
C ARG A 501 -27.58 2.25 2.00
N ASP A 502 -26.94 3.01 1.14
CA ASP A 502 -26.05 2.46 0.10
C ASP A 502 -24.63 2.25 0.65
N VAL A 503 -24.18 3.12 1.56
CA VAL A 503 -22.96 2.92 2.35
C VAL A 503 -23.17 1.76 3.33
N LEU A 504 -24.32 1.68 3.99
CA LEU A 504 -24.67 0.58 4.89
C LEU A 504 -24.99 -0.71 4.13
N LYS A 505 -25.50 -0.68 2.90
CA LYS A 505 -25.61 -1.89 2.06
C LYS A 505 -24.24 -2.43 1.67
N THR A 506 -23.21 -1.61 1.62
CA THR A 506 -21.82 -2.05 1.49
C THR A 506 -21.24 -2.51 2.84
N VAL A 507 -21.85 -2.11 3.97
CA VAL A 507 -21.47 -2.46 5.35
C VAL A 507 -22.48 -3.40 6.02
N GLN A 508 -23.75 -3.47 5.53
CA GLN A 508 -24.85 -4.32 6.07
C GLN A 508 -24.73 -5.81 5.74
N ILE A 509 -23.53 -6.31 5.67
CA ILE A 509 -23.27 -7.76 5.55
C ILE A 509 -23.17 -8.40 6.96
N TRP A 510 -23.60 -7.71 8.02
CA TRP A 510 -23.47 -8.19 9.39
C TRP A 510 -24.79 -8.57 10.08
N GLU A 511 -25.93 -8.54 9.39
CA GLU A 511 -27.24 -8.83 10.00
C GLU A 511 -28.06 -9.95 9.30
N ASP A 512 -27.41 -10.85 8.53
CA ASP A 512 -28.06 -12.11 8.08
C ASP A 512 -27.11 -13.30 8.26
#